data_2ac1a3cbb4cf019a06caf7784e6f1af7
#
_entry.id   2ac1a3cbb4cf019a06caf7784e6f1af7
#
_cell.length_a   1.000
_cell.length_b   1.000
_cell.length_c   1.000
_cell.angle_alpha   90.00
_cell.angle_beta   90.00
_cell.angle_gamma   90.00
#
_symmetry.space_group_name_H-M   'P 1'
#
loop_
_entity.id
_entity.type
_entity.pdbx_description
1 polymer ?
#
loop_
_entity_poly.entity_id
_entity_poly.type
_entity_poly.pdbx_seq_one_letter_code
_entity_poly.pdbx_strand_id
1 'polypeptide(L)'
;MNKVYFPIVIAVAIAIGLLLGSKLNSSTDNNLFSRNANKNKLNKLIDFIEKEYVDSLNTDSIVDLTVNGILEKLDPHSVYIPKSDLDAITQSMRGDFVGIGVNFYMYNDSLAVIKPIASGPSERVGIKAGDRILFAGKSQLYNKKIATDSLFAILKGEQGSTIKLTVFRKSENKKFAVNVKRDVIPIKSVDVATMVTKTAGYIKVNRFAETTYDEFFKGLSQLKKQGAKEIIIDLRDNGGGYLESAVAIADEFLKDNELIVKTKNKKGKIDTTLATEKGIFENGKVTILINENTASASEILAGAIQDNDRGTIVGRRSFGKGLVQREMPLGDGSAVRLTVARYYTPSGRSIQKPYEDKAENYFNEFEKRFESGELYEKDKTKIADSLKFKTKKGRTVYGGGGIIPDIFVPFEGKHGEEMTTLMLQSGFVNYFVFEQIDKNRNKFTKMSIDEIKKELYQNDNYFNAFKKHIATSGLMLNLDNQKEKTLHYIHAEFVHQLFDEKQYYQLLLKEDVMLNKVLSR
;
A
#
# COMPACT_ATOMS: atom_id res chain seq x y z
N MET A 1 2.09 -31.56 -73.23
CA MET A 1 2.84 -32.20 -72.16
C MET A 1 2.27 -33.58 -71.89
N ASN A 2 3.12 -34.62 -72.07
CA ASN A 2 2.65 -35.99 -71.90
C ASN A 2 2.14 -36.26 -70.47
N LYS A 3 0.92 -36.82 -70.35
CA LYS A 3 0.30 -37.17 -69.05
C LYS A 3 1.14 -38.01 -68.12
N VAL A 4 2.21 -38.65 -68.63
CA VAL A 4 3.15 -39.49 -67.92
C VAL A 4 4.06 -38.69 -66.95
N TYR A 5 4.33 -37.40 -67.22
CA TYR A 5 5.21 -36.57 -66.40
C TYR A 5 4.45 -35.77 -65.27
N PHE A 6 3.14 -35.83 -65.25
CA PHE A 6 2.32 -35.08 -64.30
C PHE A 6 2.56 -35.51 -62.82
N PRO A 7 2.66 -36.80 -62.49
CA PRO A 7 2.99 -37.23 -61.14
C PRO A 7 4.39 -36.79 -60.67
N ILE A 8 5.36 -36.76 -61.58
CA ILE A 8 6.72 -36.36 -61.29
C ILE A 8 6.80 -34.85 -60.97
N VAL A 9 6.07 -34.05 -61.76
CA VAL A 9 6.02 -32.60 -61.50
C VAL A 9 5.33 -32.28 -60.17
N ILE A 10 4.26 -33.01 -59.81
CA ILE A 10 3.63 -32.88 -58.51
C ILE A 10 4.56 -33.28 -57.35
N ALA A 11 5.26 -34.40 -57.48
CA ALA A 11 6.20 -34.85 -56.46
C ALA A 11 7.37 -33.86 -56.26
N VAL A 12 7.89 -33.28 -57.31
CA VAL A 12 8.92 -32.23 -57.26
C VAL A 12 8.38 -30.94 -56.64
N ALA A 13 7.16 -30.54 -56.99
CA ALA A 13 6.54 -29.36 -56.41
C ALA A 13 6.28 -29.53 -54.90
N ILE A 14 5.83 -30.71 -54.44
CA ILE A 14 5.68 -31.05 -53.03
C ILE A 14 7.03 -31.04 -52.30
N ALA A 15 8.07 -31.65 -52.90
CA ALA A 15 9.40 -31.66 -52.31
C ALA A 15 10.02 -30.26 -52.18
N ILE A 16 9.83 -29.40 -53.19
CA ILE A 16 10.24 -27.99 -53.15
C ILE A 16 9.40 -27.22 -52.12
N GLY A 17 8.12 -27.46 -52.03
CA GLY A 17 7.22 -26.84 -51.02
C GLY A 17 7.63 -27.22 -49.59
N LEU A 18 7.99 -28.48 -49.32
CA LEU A 18 8.49 -28.94 -48.03
C LEU A 18 9.88 -28.35 -47.70
N LEU A 19 10.77 -28.25 -48.68
CA LEU A 19 12.08 -27.62 -48.49
C LEU A 19 12.01 -26.11 -48.28
N LEU A 20 11.12 -25.42 -48.97
CA LEU A 20 10.87 -23.99 -48.77
C LEU A 20 10.13 -23.75 -47.47
N GLY A 21 9.12 -24.56 -47.11
CA GLY A 21 8.39 -24.48 -45.85
C GLY A 21 9.28 -24.73 -44.63
N SER A 22 10.22 -25.66 -44.71
CA SER A 22 11.21 -25.90 -43.64
C SER A 22 12.20 -24.74 -43.47
N LYS A 23 12.54 -24.02 -44.55
CA LYS A 23 13.38 -22.81 -44.50
C LYS A 23 12.63 -21.57 -44.09
N LEU A 24 11.36 -21.43 -44.45
CA LEU A 24 10.51 -20.30 -44.01
C LEU A 24 10.09 -20.40 -42.55
N ASN A 25 10.04 -21.60 -41.99
CA ASN A 25 9.74 -21.79 -40.54
C ASN A 25 11.00 -21.64 -39.66
N SER A 26 12.17 -21.32 -40.24
CA SER A 26 13.42 -21.14 -39.49
C SER A 26 13.81 -19.67 -39.26
N SER A 27 12.94 -18.71 -39.58
CA SER A 27 13.25 -17.28 -39.39
C SER A 27 12.11 -16.50 -38.72
N THR A 28 11.77 -16.88 -37.49
CA THR A 28 11.16 -15.96 -36.53
C THR A 28 11.57 -16.33 -35.11
N ASP A 29 12.41 -15.50 -34.52
CA ASP A 29 12.64 -15.31 -33.09
C ASP A 29 12.94 -16.52 -32.17
N ASN A 30 13.92 -17.38 -32.58
CA ASN A 30 14.48 -18.39 -31.66
C ASN A 30 15.67 -17.90 -30.81
N ASN A 31 15.84 -16.59 -30.60
CA ASN A 31 16.89 -16.05 -29.73
C ASN A 31 16.49 -15.83 -28.27
N LEU A 32 15.28 -16.19 -27.88
CA LEU A 32 14.87 -16.16 -26.46
C LEU A 32 15.14 -17.49 -25.72
N PHE A 33 15.30 -18.58 -26.42
CA PHE A 33 15.68 -19.89 -25.86
C PHE A 33 17.07 -20.30 -26.33
N SER A 34 18.08 -19.65 -25.76
CA SER A 34 19.43 -20.21 -25.81
C SER A 34 19.33 -21.67 -25.37
N ARG A 35 19.78 -22.61 -26.24
CA ARG A 35 19.94 -24.04 -25.95
C ARG A 35 21.00 -24.24 -24.85
N ASN A 36 20.74 -23.72 -23.66
CA ASN A 36 21.61 -23.92 -22.52
C ASN A 36 21.22 -25.26 -21.90
N ALA A 37 22.09 -26.26 -21.97
CA ALA A 37 21.87 -27.58 -21.37
C ALA A 37 21.42 -27.49 -19.89
N ASN A 38 21.81 -26.42 -19.20
CA ASN A 38 21.44 -26.18 -17.82
C ASN A 38 19.97 -25.74 -17.63
N LYS A 39 19.36 -25.06 -18.61
CA LYS A 39 17.91 -24.72 -18.51
C LYS A 39 17.02 -25.94 -18.64
N ASN A 40 17.43 -26.92 -19.46
CA ASN A 40 16.70 -28.17 -19.66
C ASN A 40 16.78 -29.11 -18.43
N LYS A 41 17.73 -28.92 -17.51
CA LYS A 41 17.84 -29.74 -16.29
C LYS A 41 16.63 -29.58 -15.37
N LEU A 42 16.14 -28.37 -15.20
CA LEU A 42 14.99 -28.10 -14.32
C LEU A 42 13.74 -28.79 -14.85
N ASN A 43 13.43 -28.62 -16.14
CA ASN A 43 12.27 -29.29 -16.77
C ASN A 43 12.38 -30.81 -16.67
N LYS A 44 13.55 -31.39 -16.99
CA LYS A 44 13.78 -32.84 -16.87
C LYS A 44 13.65 -33.35 -15.45
N LEU A 45 14.06 -32.56 -14.45
CA LEU A 45 13.89 -32.93 -13.03
C LEU A 45 12.43 -32.94 -12.65
N ILE A 46 11.66 -31.93 -13.02
CA ILE A 46 10.21 -31.86 -12.75
C ILE A 46 9.50 -33.01 -13.43
N ASP A 47 9.76 -33.25 -14.73
CA ASP A 47 9.19 -34.37 -15.51
C ASP A 47 9.53 -35.72 -14.88
N PHE A 48 10.74 -35.88 -14.34
CA PHE A 48 11.18 -37.10 -13.69
C PHE A 48 10.48 -37.34 -12.35
N ILE A 49 10.36 -36.28 -11.54
CA ILE A 49 9.62 -36.32 -10.28
C ILE A 49 8.16 -36.69 -10.54
N GLU A 50 7.51 -36.06 -11.51
CA GLU A 50 6.10 -36.32 -11.85
C GLU A 50 5.86 -37.77 -12.28
N LYS A 51 6.81 -38.36 -12.99
CA LYS A 51 6.65 -39.72 -13.54
C LYS A 51 7.09 -40.85 -12.63
N GLU A 52 8.12 -40.62 -11.82
CA GLU A 52 8.84 -41.70 -11.14
C GLU A 52 8.79 -41.59 -9.60
N TYR A 53 8.33 -40.46 -9.04
CA TYR A 53 8.30 -40.35 -7.57
C TYR A 53 7.23 -41.25 -6.98
N VAL A 54 7.58 -41.93 -5.88
CA VAL A 54 6.77 -43.02 -5.28
C VAL A 54 5.43 -42.54 -4.73
N ASP A 55 5.37 -41.28 -4.22
CA ASP A 55 4.16 -40.71 -3.66
C ASP A 55 3.50 -39.73 -4.63
N SER A 56 2.18 -39.58 -4.54
CA SER A 56 1.43 -38.57 -5.30
C SER A 56 1.83 -37.17 -4.84
N LEU A 57 2.39 -36.37 -5.75
CA LEU A 57 2.81 -34.98 -5.51
C LEU A 57 1.98 -34.00 -6.35
N ASN A 58 1.77 -32.81 -5.79
CA ASN A 58 1.29 -31.67 -6.56
C ASN A 58 2.49 -30.97 -7.22
N THR A 59 2.72 -31.23 -8.51
CA THR A 59 3.82 -30.65 -9.28
C THR A 59 3.73 -29.14 -9.39
N ASP A 60 2.55 -28.56 -9.48
CA ASP A 60 2.35 -27.11 -9.52
C ASP A 60 2.95 -26.42 -8.27
N SER A 61 2.70 -27.01 -7.09
CA SER A 61 3.28 -26.49 -5.84
C SER A 61 4.81 -26.57 -5.82
N ILE A 62 5.41 -27.60 -6.43
CA ILE A 62 6.86 -27.74 -6.54
C ILE A 62 7.42 -26.68 -7.49
N VAL A 63 6.75 -26.43 -8.60
CA VAL A 63 7.12 -25.39 -9.57
C VAL A 63 7.07 -24.02 -8.90
N ASP A 64 6.01 -23.69 -8.18
CA ASP A 64 5.84 -22.43 -7.46
C ASP A 64 6.96 -22.20 -6.44
N LEU A 65 7.27 -23.22 -5.62
CA LEU A 65 8.39 -23.18 -4.66
C LEU A 65 9.73 -22.98 -5.36
N THR A 66 9.93 -23.63 -6.51
CA THR A 66 11.17 -23.52 -7.29
C THR A 66 11.33 -22.12 -7.87
N VAL A 67 10.25 -21.55 -8.43
CA VAL A 67 10.24 -20.18 -8.97
C VAL A 67 10.58 -19.19 -7.84
N ASN A 68 9.94 -19.33 -6.70
CA ASN A 68 10.21 -18.48 -5.53
C ASN A 68 11.67 -18.61 -5.07
N GLY A 69 12.19 -19.84 -4.95
CA GLY A 69 13.57 -20.08 -4.55
C GLY A 69 14.63 -19.53 -5.52
N ILE A 70 14.31 -19.43 -6.83
CA ILE A 70 15.17 -18.75 -7.81
C ILE A 70 15.18 -17.24 -7.56
N LEU A 71 14.00 -16.64 -7.33
CA LEU A 71 13.85 -15.20 -7.14
C LEU A 71 14.51 -14.71 -5.86
N GLU A 72 14.42 -15.47 -4.77
CA GLU A 72 15.09 -15.17 -3.50
C GLU A 72 16.62 -15.04 -3.60
N LYS A 73 17.23 -15.62 -4.65
CA LYS A 73 18.67 -15.49 -4.91
C LYS A 73 19.06 -14.22 -5.68
N LEU A 74 18.09 -13.43 -6.12
CA LEU A 74 18.34 -12.22 -6.91
C LEU A 74 18.38 -10.98 -6.00
N ASP A 75 17.29 -10.70 -5.34
CA ASP A 75 17.12 -9.57 -4.40
C ASP A 75 15.86 -9.77 -3.55
N PRO A 76 15.69 -9.05 -2.42
CA PRO A 76 14.54 -9.23 -1.52
C PRO A 76 13.19 -8.79 -2.10
N HIS A 77 13.17 -8.13 -3.24
CA HIS A 77 11.96 -7.55 -3.83
C HIS A 77 11.49 -8.27 -5.10
N SER A 78 12.33 -9.13 -5.67
CA SER A 78 11.92 -10.01 -6.77
C SER A 78 11.14 -11.18 -6.20
N VAL A 79 9.83 -11.26 -6.53
CA VAL A 79 8.90 -12.21 -5.89
C VAL A 79 8.01 -12.89 -6.91
N TYR A 80 7.63 -14.13 -6.61
CA TYR A 80 6.55 -14.83 -7.26
C TYR A 80 5.21 -14.38 -6.65
N ILE A 81 4.22 -14.16 -7.49
CA ILE A 81 2.86 -13.78 -7.09
C ILE A 81 1.93 -14.91 -7.53
N PRO A 82 1.42 -15.70 -6.58
CA PRO A 82 0.46 -16.76 -6.88
C PRO A 82 -0.82 -16.19 -7.50
N LYS A 83 -1.52 -17.01 -8.27
CA LYS A 83 -2.82 -16.65 -8.85
C LYS A 83 -3.83 -16.17 -7.81
N SER A 84 -3.83 -16.75 -6.61
CA SER A 84 -4.71 -16.34 -5.51
C SER A 84 -4.53 -14.87 -5.10
N ASP A 85 -3.32 -14.33 -5.23
CA ASP A 85 -2.94 -13.03 -4.69
C ASP A 85 -2.91 -11.94 -5.76
N LEU A 86 -2.73 -12.34 -7.04
CA LEU A 86 -2.55 -11.40 -8.16
C LEU A 86 -3.74 -10.44 -8.31
N ASP A 87 -4.97 -10.96 -8.19
CA ASP A 87 -6.18 -10.13 -8.29
C ASP A 87 -6.25 -9.07 -7.19
N ALA A 88 -5.92 -9.43 -5.94
CA ALA A 88 -5.95 -8.50 -4.81
C ALA A 88 -4.87 -7.41 -4.97
N ILE A 89 -3.67 -7.79 -5.41
CA ILE A 89 -2.57 -6.86 -5.68
C ILE A 89 -2.95 -5.91 -6.83
N THR A 90 -3.47 -6.46 -7.94
CA THR A 90 -3.90 -5.66 -9.11
C THR A 90 -4.99 -4.67 -8.74
N GLN A 91 -6.02 -5.09 -7.98
CA GLN A 91 -7.08 -4.21 -7.48
C GLN A 91 -6.52 -3.09 -6.59
N SER A 92 -5.60 -3.42 -5.68
CA SER A 92 -4.95 -2.43 -4.81
C SER A 92 -4.15 -1.40 -5.61
N MET A 93 -3.43 -1.85 -6.64
CA MET A 93 -2.63 -0.98 -7.51
C MET A 93 -3.51 -0.13 -8.44
N ARG A 94 -4.62 -0.67 -8.94
CA ARG A 94 -5.60 0.09 -9.73
C ARG A 94 -6.32 1.14 -8.88
N GLY A 95 -6.52 0.88 -7.58
CA GLY A 95 -7.22 1.76 -6.65
C GLY A 95 -8.73 1.50 -6.55
N ASP A 96 -9.18 0.29 -6.91
CA ASP A 96 -10.57 -0.13 -6.78
C ASP A 96 -10.72 -1.65 -6.68
N PHE A 97 -11.89 -2.10 -6.26
CA PHE A 97 -12.32 -3.50 -6.33
C PHE A 97 -13.82 -3.60 -6.59
N VAL A 98 -14.30 -4.77 -7.00
CA VAL A 98 -15.73 -5.00 -7.19
C VAL A 98 -16.32 -5.77 -6.01
N GLY A 99 -17.37 -5.22 -5.39
CA GLY A 99 -17.99 -5.84 -4.23
C GLY A 99 -19.27 -5.15 -3.77
N ILE A 100 -19.69 -5.45 -2.55
CA ILE A 100 -20.91 -4.88 -1.97
C ILE A 100 -20.71 -3.52 -1.27
N GLY A 101 -19.48 -3.09 -0.99
CA GLY A 101 -19.17 -1.79 -0.40
C GLY A 101 -19.58 -1.64 1.06
N VAL A 102 -19.00 -2.44 1.96
CA VAL A 102 -19.16 -2.35 3.41
C VAL A 102 -17.81 -2.46 4.11
N ASN A 103 -17.61 -1.67 5.16
CA ASN A 103 -16.59 -1.91 6.16
C ASN A 103 -17.21 -2.80 7.27
N PHE A 104 -16.53 -3.86 7.68
CA PHE A 104 -17.08 -4.83 8.61
C PHE A 104 -16.03 -5.41 9.56
N TYR A 105 -16.51 -5.95 10.68
CA TYR A 105 -15.76 -6.86 11.56
C TYR A 105 -16.49 -8.20 11.69
N MET A 106 -15.74 -9.26 11.95
CA MET A 106 -16.32 -10.45 12.59
C MET A 106 -16.44 -10.16 14.09
N TYR A 107 -17.68 -10.00 14.55
CA TYR A 107 -18.00 -9.66 15.94
C TYR A 107 -19.01 -10.65 16.50
N ASN A 108 -18.64 -11.31 17.61
CA ASN A 108 -19.46 -12.39 18.20
C ASN A 108 -19.93 -13.39 17.12
N ASP A 109 -18.97 -13.94 16.38
CA ASP A 109 -19.18 -14.91 15.30
C ASP A 109 -20.22 -14.46 14.24
N SER A 110 -20.38 -13.17 14.01
CA SER A 110 -21.24 -12.62 12.96
C SER A 110 -20.57 -11.48 12.20
N LEU A 111 -20.88 -11.34 10.92
CA LEU A 111 -20.38 -10.21 10.11
C LEU A 111 -21.15 -8.95 10.50
N ALA A 112 -20.49 -8.05 11.21
CA ALA A 112 -21.03 -6.79 11.69
C ALA A 112 -20.60 -5.63 10.80
N VAL A 113 -21.53 -4.86 10.26
CA VAL A 113 -21.26 -3.69 9.44
C VAL A 113 -20.83 -2.53 10.34
N ILE A 114 -19.59 -2.03 10.14
CA ILE A 114 -19.09 -0.81 10.80
C ILE A 114 -19.83 0.37 10.19
N LYS A 115 -19.65 0.55 8.87
CA LYS A 115 -20.46 1.47 8.05
C LYS A 115 -20.43 1.04 6.57
N PRO A 116 -21.50 1.27 5.80
CA PRO A 116 -21.46 1.13 4.36
C PRO A 116 -20.56 2.22 3.76
N ILE A 117 -19.97 1.93 2.61
CA ILE A 117 -19.19 2.92 1.85
C ILE A 117 -20.18 3.90 1.22
N ALA A 118 -19.90 5.19 1.39
CA ALA A 118 -20.75 6.28 0.90
C ALA A 118 -20.99 6.17 -0.62
N SER A 119 -22.24 6.31 -1.02
CA SER A 119 -22.72 6.12 -2.41
C SER A 119 -22.48 4.71 -2.98
N GLY A 120 -22.07 3.77 -2.13
CA GLY A 120 -21.80 2.37 -2.51
C GLY A 120 -23.04 1.51 -2.63
N PRO A 121 -22.92 0.28 -3.17
CA PRO A 121 -24.04 -0.63 -3.40
C PRO A 121 -24.86 -0.94 -2.16
N SER A 122 -24.21 -1.19 -1.03
CA SER A 122 -24.88 -1.53 0.23
C SER A 122 -25.64 -0.35 0.83
N GLU A 123 -25.10 0.88 0.73
CA GLU A 123 -25.81 2.08 1.17
C GLU A 123 -27.08 2.32 0.34
N ARG A 124 -26.99 2.15 -0.99
CA ARG A 124 -28.13 2.32 -1.91
C ARG A 124 -29.33 1.40 -1.61
N VAL A 125 -29.08 0.21 -1.05
CA VAL A 125 -30.14 -0.73 -0.66
C VAL A 125 -30.52 -0.63 0.83
N GLY A 126 -30.02 0.40 1.55
CA GLY A 126 -30.40 0.71 2.91
C GLY A 126 -29.72 -0.13 4.00
N ILE A 127 -28.57 -0.73 3.73
CA ILE A 127 -27.72 -1.32 4.78
C ILE A 127 -27.14 -0.17 5.62
N LYS A 128 -27.17 -0.34 6.95
CA LYS A 128 -26.74 0.67 7.92
C LYS A 128 -25.63 0.15 8.82
N ALA A 129 -24.90 1.09 9.42
CA ALA A 129 -23.95 0.78 10.48
C ALA A 129 -24.63 0.03 11.64
N GLY A 130 -24.00 -1.05 12.12
CA GLY A 130 -24.52 -1.94 13.15
C GLY A 130 -25.38 -3.10 12.64
N ASP A 131 -25.72 -3.14 11.36
CA ASP A 131 -26.40 -4.30 10.78
C ASP A 131 -25.51 -5.55 10.87
N ARG A 132 -26.15 -6.74 10.99
CA ARG A 132 -25.48 -8.04 10.93
C ARG A 132 -25.84 -8.72 9.63
N ILE A 133 -24.87 -9.01 8.79
CA ILE A 133 -25.09 -9.82 7.59
C ILE A 133 -25.01 -11.28 8.00
N LEU A 134 -26.17 -11.95 8.03
CA LEU A 134 -26.29 -13.33 8.47
C LEU A 134 -26.02 -14.33 7.33
N PHE A 135 -26.46 -13.99 6.11
CA PHE A 135 -26.21 -14.78 4.91
C PHE A 135 -25.83 -13.90 3.73
N ALA A 136 -24.94 -14.41 2.91
CA ALA A 136 -24.60 -13.85 1.61
C ALA A 136 -24.75 -14.95 0.54
N GLY A 137 -25.83 -14.86 -0.25
CA GLY A 137 -26.27 -15.96 -1.11
C GLY A 137 -26.63 -17.20 -0.27
N LYS A 138 -25.93 -18.30 -0.52
CA LYS A 138 -26.08 -19.55 0.25
C LYS A 138 -25.13 -19.65 1.46
N SER A 139 -24.16 -18.74 1.57
CA SER A 139 -23.12 -18.77 2.60
C SER A 139 -23.64 -18.21 3.92
N GLN A 140 -23.58 -19.00 4.99
CA GLN A 140 -23.89 -18.58 6.35
C GLN A 140 -22.68 -17.84 6.92
N LEU A 141 -22.90 -16.60 7.45
CA LEU A 141 -21.87 -15.69 7.96
C LEU A 141 -21.99 -15.44 9.48
N TYR A 142 -22.65 -16.33 10.21
CA TYR A 142 -22.78 -16.26 11.66
C TYR A 142 -22.55 -17.64 12.29
N ASN A 143 -22.19 -17.66 13.59
CA ASN A 143 -21.85 -18.87 14.34
C ASN A 143 -20.79 -19.75 13.64
N LYS A 144 -19.86 -19.11 12.95
CA LYS A 144 -18.73 -19.77 12.27
C LYS A 144 -17.50 -18.88 12.32
N LYS A 145 -16.35 -19.50 12.56
CA LYS A 145 -15.06 -18.86 12.31
C LYS A 145 -14.77 -18.94 10.81
N ILE A 146 -14.85 -17.81 10.12
CA ILE A 146 -14.59 -17.72 8.69
C ILE A 146 -13.34 -16.86 8.52
N ALA A 147 -12.37 -17.37 7.76
CA ALA A 147 -11.17 -16.60 7.42
C ALA A 147 -11.55 -15.33 6.65
N THR A 148 -10.85 -14.24 6.90
CA THR A 148 -11.12 -12.92 6.29
C THR A 148 -11.11 -12.99 4.77
N ASP A 149 -10.16 -13.72 4.17
CA ASP A 149 -10.07 -13.89 2.71
C ASP A 149 -11.29 -14.60 2.13
N SER A 150 -11.82 -15.62 2.84
CA SER A 150 -13.07 -16.30 2.46
C SER A 150 -14.26 -15.35 2.51
N LEU A 151 -14.32 -14.44 3.48
CA LEU A 151 -15.35 -13.39 3.55
C LEU A 151 -15.27 -12.46 2.35
N PHE A 152 -14.05 -11.98 2.03
CA PHE A 152 -13.85 -11.15 0.85
C PHE A 152 -14.25 -11.87 -0.43
N ALA A 153 -13.89 -13.15 -0.60
CA ALA A 153 -14.26 -13.93 -1.76
C ALA A 153 -15.79 -14.07 -1.92
N ILE A 154 -16.54 -14.18 -0.81
CA ILE A 154 -18.01 -14.27 -0.82
C ILE A 154 -18.64 -12.92 -1.19
N LEU A 155 -18.12 -11.81 -0.65
CA LEU A 155 -18.70 -10.47 -0.81
C LEU A 155 -18.29 -9.78 -2.11
N LYS A 156 -17.08 -10.04 -2.61
CA LYS A 156 -16.61 -9.63 -3.94
C LYS A 156 -17.29 -10.46 -5.04
N GLY A 157 -17.06 -10.10 -6.29
CA GLY A 157 -17.52 -10.85 -7.45
C GLY A 157 -17.53 -9.98 -8.71
N GLU A 158 -18.14 -10.45 -9.80
CA GLU A 158 -18.20 -9.72 -11.07
C GLU A 158 -19.06 -8.45 -10.94
N GLN A 159 -18.62 -7.38 -11.62
CA GLN A 159 -19.38 -6.12 -11.67
C GLN A 159 -20.77 -6.36 -12.28
N GLY A 160 -21.79 -5.79 -11.65
CA GLY A 160 -23.18 -5.94 -12.08
C GLY A 160 -23.85 -7.23 -11.61
N SER A 161 -23.10 -8.21 -11.07
CA SER A 161 -23.70 -9.41 -10.46
C SER A 161 -24.46 -9.04 -9.19
N THR A 162 -25.50 -9.81 -8.88
CA THR A 162 -26.37 -9.58 -7.71
C THR A 162 -26.18 -10.65 -6.66
N ILE A 163 -26.02 -10.22 -5.40
CA ILE A 163 -26.00 -11.12 -4.24
C ILE A 163 -27.16 -10.79 -3.31
N LYS A 164 -27.90 -11.82 -2.89
CA LYS A 164 -28.95 -11.70 -1.87
C LYS A 164 -28.30 -11.74 -0.49
N LEU A 165 -28.48 -10.69 0.30
CA LEU A 165 -28.05 -10.64 1.71
C LEU A 165 -29.26 -10.82 2.62
N THR A 166 -29.08 -11.61 3.68
CA THR A 166 -30.01 -11.64 4.81
C THR A 166 -29.39 -10.86 5.95
N VAL A 167 -30.08 -9.81 6.37
CA VAL A 167 -29.57 -8.82 7.33
C VAL A 167 -30.44 -8.82 8.59
N PHE A 168 -29.80 -8.73 9.75
CA PHE A 168 -30.45 -8.47 11.03
C PHE A 168 -30.07 -7.09 11.53
N ARG A 169 -31.04 -6.23 11.70
CA ARG A 169 -30.89 -4.87 12.25
C ARG A 169 -31.24 -4.87 13.73
N LYS A 170 -30.21 -4.83 14.58
CA LYS A 170 -30.34 -4.91 16.03
C LYS A 170 -31.19 -3.76 16.60
N SER A 171 -31.03 -2.53 16.10
CA SER A 171 -31.77 -1.33 16.56
C SER A 171 -33.28 -1.42 16.36
N GLU A 172 -33.73 -2.20 15.38
CA GLU A 172 -35.14 -2.39 15.02
C GLU A 172 -35.64 -3.80 15.38
N ASN A 173 -34.76 -4.67 15.89
CA ASN A 173 -35.00 -6.11 16.11
C ASN A 173 -35.64 -6.79 14.88
N LYS A 174 -35.15 -6.43 13.69
CA LYS A 174 -35.77 -6.83 12.42
C LYS A 174 -34.81 -7.62 11.53
N LYS A 175 -35.30 -8.74 11.01
CA LYS A 175 -34.62 -9.53 10.00
C LYS A 175 -35.26 -9.27 8.63
N PHE A 176 -34.46 -8.98 7.59
CA PHE A 176 -34.94 -8.70 6.25
C PHE A 176 -33.91 -9.19 5.21
N ALA A 177 -34.34 -9.26 3.96
CA ALA A 177 -33.46 -9.61 2.86
C ALA A 177 -33.38 -8.46 1.87
N VAL A 178 -32.18 -8.22 1.31
CA VAL A 178 -31.93 -7.24 0.25
C VAL A 178 -31.08 -7.85 -0.84
N ASN A 179 -31.28 -7.40 -2.07
CA ASN A 179 -30.42 -7.76 -3.20
C ASN A 179 -29.44 -6.60 -3.45
N VAL A 180 -28.16 -6.90 -3.34
CA VAL A 180 -27.08 -5.94 -3.60
C VAL A 180 -26.48 -6.24 -4.96
N LYS A 181 -26.54 -5.29 -5.88
CA LYS A 181 -25.85 -5.35 -7.17
C LYS A 181 -24.41 -4.90 -6.93
N ARG A 182 -23.43 -5.81 -7.10
CA ARG A 182 -22.01 -5.50 -6.93
C ARG A 182 -21.56 -4.44 -7.92
N ASP A 183 -20.71 -3.55 -7.44
CA ASP A 183 -20.24 -2.42 -8.23
C ASP A 183 -18.77 -2.11 -7.87
N VAL A 184 -18.15 -1.23 -8.65
CA VAL A 184 -16.80 -0.75 -8.38
C VAL A 184 -16.79 0.08 -7.09
N ILE A 185 -15.89 -0.28 -6.18
CA ILE A 185 -15.68 0.36 -4.90
C ILE A 185 -14.29 1.01 -4.93
N PRO A 186 -14.17 2.33 -4.86
CA PRO A 186 -12.88 3.00 -4.85
C PRO A 186 -12.12 2.70 -3.55
N ILE A 187 -10.82 2.44 -3.70
CA ILE A 187 -9.87 2.35 -2.60
C ILE A 187 -9.07 3.65 -2.60
N LYS A 188 -9.40 4.56 -1.70
CA LYS A 188 -8.74 5.86 -1.64
C LYS A 188 -7.23 5.73 -1.40
N SER A 189 -6.47 6.53 -2.12
CA SER A 189 -5.03 6.70 -1.98
C SER A 189 -4.68 7.96 -1.18
N VAL A 190 -5.58 8.95 -1.19
CA VAL A 190 -5.49 10.17 -0.39
C VAL A 190 -6.55 10.11 0.69
N ASP A 191 -6.13 9.90 1.93
CA ASP A 191 -7.04 9.78 3.08
C ASP A 191 -7.74 11.10 3.38
N VAL A 192 -6.97 12.19 3.37
CA VAL A 192 -7.48 13.53 3.66
C VAL A 192 -6.68 14.61 2.96
N ALA A 193 -7.38 15.67 2.54
CA ALA A 193 -6.80 16.96 2.16
C ALA A 193 -7.55 18.05 2.95
N THR A 194 -6.87 18.74 3.86
CA THR A 194 -7.49 19.72 4.77
C THR A 194 -6.56 20.87 5.14
N MET A 195 -7.10 22.05 5.40
CA MET A 195 -6.34 23.13 6.01
C MET A 195 -6.06 22.80 7.49
N VAL A 196 -4.81 22.91 7.90
CA VAL A 196 -4.37 22.74 9.30
C VAL A 196 -4.09 24.08 9.98
N THR A 197 -3.84 25.13 9.21
CA THR A 197 -3.83 26.54 9.65
C THR A 197 -4.54 27.38 8.59
N LYS A 198 -4.60 28.71 8.78
CA LYS A 198 -5.15 29.64 7.77
C LYS A 198 -4.39 29.61 6.44
N THR A 199 -3.13 29.18 6.44
CA THR A 199 -2.24 29.23 5.27
C THR A 199 -1.53 27.91 4.97
N ALA A 200 -1.64 26.90 5.81
CA ALA A 200 -1.03 25.59 5.59
C ALA A 200 -2.09 24.53 5.31
N GLY A 201 -1.96 23.85 4.18
CA GLY A 201 -2.73 22.67 3.79
C GLY A 201 -1.96 21.39 4.08
N TYR A 202 -2.67 20.34 4.44
CA TYR A 202 -2.13 19.02 4.71
C TYR A 202 -2.80 18.00 3.80
N ILE A 203 -2.00 17.10 3.21
CA ILE A 203 -2.47 16.00 2.36
C ILE A 203 -1.79 14.70 2.82
N LYS A 204 -2.59 13.70 3.25
CA LYS A 204 -2.11 12.36 3.59
C LYS A 204 -2.25 11.45 2.38
N VAL A 205 -1.13 10.92 1.91
CA VAL A 205 -1.08 9.93 0.82
C VAL A 205 -0.63 8.58 1.39
N ASN A 206 -1.49 7.57 1.34
CA ASN A 206 -1.22 6.26 1.95
C ASN A 206 -0.60 5.25 0.98
N ARG A 207 -0.73 5.46 -0.34
CA ARG A 207 -0.13 4.63 -1.41
C ARG A 207 -0.05 5.40 -2.72
N PHE A 208 0.61 4.82 -3.72
CA PHE A 208 0.63 5.33 -5.10
C PHE A 208 -0.06 4.32 -6.03
N ALA A 209 -1.39 4.40 -6.15
CA ALA A 209 -2.22 3.67 -7.11
C ALA A 209 -2.40 4.49 -8.40
N GLU A 210 -3.09 3.93 -9.39
CA GLU A 210 -3.42 4.64 -10.65
C GLU A 210 -4.25 5.91 -10.39
N THR A 211 -5.17 5.86 -9.42
CA THR A 211 -6.07 6.98 -9.07
C THR A 211 -5.42 8.05 -8.21
N THR A 212 -4.21 7.81 -7.68
CA THR A 212 -3.60 8.67 -6.64
C THR A 212 -3.36 10.10 -7.11
N TYR A 213 -2.88 10.28 -8.34
CA TYR A 213 -2.62 11.62 -8.85
C TYR A 213 -3.91 12.45 -8.94
N ASP A 214 -4.99 11.90 -9.45
CA ASP A 214 -6.28 12.61 -9.57
C ASP A 214 -6.85 12.99 -8.19
N GLU A 215 -6.76 12.08 -7.21
CA GLU A 215 -7.17 12.34 -5.84
C GLU A 215 -6.31 13.44 -5.20
N PHE A 216 -5.00 13.37 -5.38
CA PHE A 216 -4.04 14.36 -4.88
C PHE A 216 -4.26 15.73 -5.52
N PHE A 217 -4.36 15.80 -6.84
CA PHE A 217 -4.56 17.03 -7.60
C PHE A 217 -5.87 17.73 -7.20
N LYS A 218 -6.93 16.97 -7.00
CA LYS A 218 -8.20 17.50 -6.48
C LYS A 218 -8.03 18.11 -5.10
N GLY A 219 -7.34 17.43 -4.19
CA GLY A 219 -7.03 17.92 -2.85
C GLY A 219 -6.16 19.18 -2.88
N LEU A 220 -5.06 19.16 -3.64
CA LEU A 220 -4.14 20.29 -3.81
C LEU A 220 -4.86 21.52 -4.38
N SER A 221 -5.65 21.33 -5.43
CA SER A 221 -6.44 22.41 -6.06
C SER A 221 -7.43 23.04 -5.09
N GLN A 222 -8.09 22.22 -4.25
CA GLN A 222 -9.02 22.70 -3.22
C GLN A 222 -8.29 23.51 -2.15
N LEU A 223 -7.13 23.04 -1.65
CA LEU A 223 -6.34 23.75 -0.65
C LEU A 223 -5.80 25.07 -1.20
N LYS A 224 -5.32 25.08 -2.45
CA LYS A 224 -4.89 26.31 -3.12
C LYS A 224 -6.02 27.34 -3.22
N LYS A 225 -7.25 26.93 -3.59
CA LYS A 225 -8.43 27.78 -3.60
C LYS A 225 -8.81 28.32 -2.21
N GLN A 226 -8.53 27.55 -1.15
CA GLN A 226 -8.72 27.97 0.25
C GLN A 226 -7.61 28.91 0.78
N GLY A 227 -6.61 29.23 -0.06
CA GLY A 227 -5.54 30.16 0.28
C GLY A 227 -4.31 29.52 0.90
N ALA A 228 -4.10 28.21 0.72
CA ALA A 228 -2.87 27.57 1.17
C ALA A 228 -1.65 28.17 0.49
N LYS A 229 -0.66 28.58 1.29
CA LYS A 229 0.67 29.07 0.89
C LYS A 229 1.76 28.04 1.17
N GLU A 230 1.47 27.07 1.99
CA GLU A 230 2.30 25.91 2.31
C GLU A 230 1.48 24.63 2.15
N ILE A 231 2.09 23.60 1.56
CA ILE A 231 1.52 22.24 1.50
C ILE A 231 2.44 21.30 2.27
N ILE A 232 1.83 20.55 3.19
CA ILE A 232 2.46 19.49 3.96
C ILE A 232 1.94 18.16 3.40
N ILE A 233 2.84 17.39 2.77
CA ILE A 233 2.53 16.06 2.21
C ILE A 233 2.98 15.02 3.22
N ASP A 234 2.07 14.21 3.71
CA ASP A 234 2.40 13.12 4.63
C ASP A 234 2.51 11.79 3.90
N LEU A 235 3.75 11.28 3.84
CA LEU A 235 4.12 9.98 3.26
C LEU A 235 4.51 8.96 4.34
N ARG A 236 4.26 9.24 5.61
CA ARG A 236 4.52 8.27 6.68
C ARG A 236 3.68 7.02 6.44
N ASP A 237 4.27 5.84 6.61
CA ASP A 237 3.67 4.52 6.41
C ASP A 237 3.22 4.24 4.96
N ASN A 238 3.70 5.02 3.99
CA ASN A 238 3.45 4.82 2.57
C ASN A 238 4.59 4.01 1.93
N GLY A 239 4.35 2.72 1.68
CA GLY A 239 5.31 1.78 1.06
C GLY A 239 5.58 2.01 -0.43
N GLY A 240 4.97 3.04 -1.05
CA GLY A 240 5.12 3.37 -2.47
C GLY A 240 3.96 2.89 -3.34
N GLY A 241 4.28 2.46 -4.54
CA GLY A 241 3.36 2.04 -5.60
C GLY A 241 3.86 2.45 -6.99
N TYR A 242 2.99 2.96 -7.85
CA TYR A 242 3.36 3.38 -9.20
C TYR A 242 4.30 4.58 -9.22
N LEU A 243 5.39 4.44 -9.97
CA LEU A 243 6.37 5.49 -10.22
C LEU A 243 5.71 6.72 -10.86
N GLU A 244 4.86 6.49 -11.83
CA GLU A 244 4.21 7.51 -12.63
C GLU A 244 3.34 8.44 -11.78
N SER A 245 2.63 7.90 -10.79
CA SER A 245 1.84 8.70 -9.84
C SER A 245 2.70 9.59 -8.95
N ALA A 246 3.86 9.09 -8.49
CA ALA A 246 4.80 9.89 -7.69
C ALA A 246 5.47 10.98 -8.52
N VAL A 247 5.81 10.68 -9.78
CA VAL A 247 6.35 11.64 -10.75
C VAL A 247 5.33 12.74 -11.02
N ALA A 248 4.08 12.41 -11.31
CA ALA A 248 3.03 13.39 -11.57
C ALA A 248 2.78 14.31 -10.37
N ILE A 249 2.85 13.77 -9.13
CA ILE A 249 2.74 14.59 -7.92
C ILE A 249 3.99 15.49 -7.75
N ALA A 250 5.20 15.00 -8.04
CA ALA A 250 6.42 15.82 -7.96
C ALA A 250 6.38 16.98 -8.95
N ASP A 251 5.82 16.76 -10.14
CA ASP A 251 5.67 17.76 -11.20
C ASP A 251 4.80 18.97 -10.77
N GLU A 252 3.84 18.77 -9.87
CA GLU A 252 3.03 19.87 -9.34
C GLU A 252 3.82 20.93 -8.55
N PHE A 253 5.02 20.58 -8.11
CA PHE A 253 5.85 21.40 -7.24
C PHE A 253 7.16 21.86 -7.87
N LEU A 254 7.68 21.16 -8.86
CA LEU A 254 8.96 21.43 -9.49
C LEU A 254 8.77 22.35 -10.70
N LYS A 255 9.78 23.14 -11.01
CA LYS A 255 9.79 23.99 -12.20
C LYS A 255 10.10 23.17 -13.44
N ASP A 256 9.70 23.69 -14.58
CA ASP A 256 10.01 23.11 -15.89
C ASP A 256 11.48 22.71 -16.01
N ASN A 257 11.72 21.53 -16.60
CA ASN A 257 13.04 20.94 -16.80
C ASN A 257 13.82 20.59 -15.51
N GLU A 258 13.24 20.69 -14.31
CA GLU A 258 13.87 20.14 -13.11
C GLU A 258 13.80 18.61 -13.11
N LEU A 259 14.93 17.97 -12.75
CA LEU A 259 15.02 16.50 -12.75
C LEU A 259 14.19 15.92 -11.59
N ILE A 260 13.29 14.96 -11.90
CA ILE A 260 12.53 14.22 -10.90
C ILE A 260 13.28 12.94 -10.51
N VAL A 261 13.61 12.10 -11.49
CA VAL A 261 14.25 10.81 -11.26
C VAL A 261 15.02 10.34 -12.50
N LYS A 262 16.09 9.58 -12.29
CA LYS A 262 16.77 8.80 -13.33
C LYS A 262 16.63 7.32 -13.03
N THR A 263 16.40 6.50 -14.05
CA THR A 263 16.46 5.04 -13.91
C THR A 263 17.57 4.48 -14.79
N LYS A 264 18.25 3.42 -14.30
CA LYS A 264 19.32 2.73 -15.05
C LYS A 264 19.06 1.24 -15.03
N ASN A 265 18.93 0.64 -16.22
CA ASN A 265 18.70 -0.79 -16.37
C ASN A 265 20.02 -1.59 -16.51
N LYS A 266 19.91 -2.93 -16.58
CA LYS A 266 21.04 -3.86 -16.72
C LYS A 266 21.93 -3.56 -17.93
N LYS A 267 21.36 -3.05 -19.05
CA LYS A 267 22.11 -2.73 -20.28
C LYS A 267 22.80 -1.37 -20.20
N GLY A 268 22.69 -0.66 -19.08
CA GLY A 268 23.25 0.69 -18.88
C GLY A 268 22.41 1.81 -19.47
N LYS A 269 21.23 1.53 -20.06
CA LYS A 269 20.31 2.55 -20.56
C LYS A 269 19.81 3.37 -19.38
N ILE A 270 19.93 4.69 -19.51
CA ILE A 270 19.43 5.66 -18.54
C ILE A 270 18.21 6.32 -19.15
N ASP A 271 17.09 6.24 -18.43
CA ASP A 271 15.88 7.01 -18.72
C ASP A 271 15.78 8.13 -17.68
N THR A 272 15.50 9.36 -18.14
CA THR A 272 15.46 10.58 -17.32
C THR A 272 14.06 11.17 -17.37
N THR A 273 13.48 11.45 -16.22
CA THR A 273 12.16 12.08 -16.09
C THR A 273 12.33 13.49 -15.54
N LEU A 274 11.86 14.48 -16.28
CA LEU A 274 11.90 15.88 -15.94
C LEU A 274 10.51 16.39 -15.60
N ALA A 275 10.45 17.44 -14.80
CA ALA A 275 9.25 18.21 -14.53
C ALA A 275 8.85 19.05 -15.75
N THR A 276 7.57 19.44 -15.81
CA THR A 276 6.96 20.24 -16.86
C THR A 276 6.49 21.60 -16.32
N GLU A 277 6.04 22.50 -17.22
CA GLU A 277 5.45 23.80 -16.85
C GLU A 277 4.01 23.72 -16.30
N LYS A 278 3.47 22.50 -16.07
CA LYS A 278 2.06 22.29 -15.70
C LYS A 278 1.78 22.38 -14.22
N GLY A 279 2.82 22.45 -13.38
CA GLY A 279 2.68 22.43 -11.92
C GLY A 279 1.86 23.61 -11.38
N ILE A 280 0.88 23.32 -10.52
CA ILE A 280 0.02 24.38 -9.95
C ILE A 280 0.55 24.96 -8.65
N PHE A 281 1.62 24.39 -8.06
CA PHE A 281 2.15 24.82 -6.76
C PHE A 281 3.68 24.97 -6.74
N GLU A 282 4.28 25.45 -7.82
CA GLU A 282 5.74 25.62 -7.96
C GLU A 282 6.34 26.61 -6.96
N ASN A 283 5.60 27.65 -6.53
CA ASN A 283 6.12 28.76 -5.73
C ASN A 283 5.73 28.71 -4.24
N GLY A 284 4.80 27.85 -3.83
CA GLY A 284 4.39 27.70 -2.45
C GLY A 284 5.43 26.93 -1.61
N LYS A 285 5.41 27.05 -0.30
CA LYS A 285 6.26 26.26 0.59
C LYS A 285 5.83 24.80 0.60
N VAL A 286 6.78 23.85 0.54
CA VAL A 286 6.52 22.42 0.55
C VAL A 286 7.28 21.76 1.68
N THR A 287 6.57 20.94 2.46
CA THR A 287 7.14 20.08 3.49
C THR A 287 6.66 18.65 3.27
N ILE A 288 7.55 17.68 3.34
CA ILE A 288 7.19 16.25 3.25
C ILE A 288 7.51 15.58 4.58
N LEU A 289 6.53 14.86 5.13
CA LEU A 289 6.70 14.03 6.33
C LEU A 289 7.02 12.60 5.90
N ILE A 290 8.09 12.05 6.47
CA ILE A 290 8.52 10.67 6.22
C ILE A 290 8.83 9.92 7.52
N ASN A 291 8.75 8.61 7.46
CA ASN A 291 9.21 7.72 8.52
C ASN A 291 9.90 6.47 7.95
N GLU A 292 10.29 5.55 8.82
CA GLU A 292 10.98 4.30 8.49
C GLU A 292 10.22 3.37 7.52
N ASN A 293 8.89 3.53 7.41
CA ASN A 293 8.03 2.76 6.51
C ASN A 293 7.78 3.48 5.16
N THR A 294 8.26 4.71 5.01
CA THR A 294 8.21 5.43 3.74
C THR A 294 9.15 4.80 2.74
N ALA A 295 8.65 4.27 1.60
CA ALA A 295 9.48 3.48 0.67
C ALA A 295 9.18 3.74 -0.81
N SER A 296 10.14 3.41 -1.69
CA SER A 296 9.97 3.32 -3.16
C SER A 296 9.46 4.63 -3.80
N ALA A 297 8.27 4.64 -4.41
CA ALA A 297 7.67 5.82 -5.06
C ALA A 297 7.57 7.03 -4.10
N SER A 298 7.31 6.79 -2.80
CA SER A 298 7.35 7.83 -1.77
C SER A 298 8.73 8.45 -1.62
N GLU A 299 9.77 7.64 -1.72
CA GLU A 299 11.16 8.10 -1.64
C GLU A 299 11.59 8.84 -2.90
N ILE A 300 11.01 8.52 -4.07
CA ILE A 300 11.21 9.26 -5.31
C ILE A 300 10.65 10.67 -5.16
N LEU A 301 9.42 10.81 -4.68
CA LEU A 301 8.82 12.12 -4.44
C LEU A 301 9.62 12.93 -3.40
N ALA A 302 9.94 12.34 -2.25
CA ALA A 302 10.73 13.00 -1.22
C ALA A 302 12.13 13.39 -1.71
N GLY A 303 12.82 12.50 -2.43
CA GLY A 303 14.13 12.73 -3.01
C GLY A 303 14.12 13.81 -4.09
N ALA A 304 13.11 13.85 -4.95
CA ALA A 304 12.94 14.89 -5.96
C ALA A 304 12.80 16.28 -5.34
N ILE A 305 11.98 16.41 -4.31
CA ILE A 305 11.75 17.66 -3.57
C ILE A 305 13.00 18.07 -2.78
N GLN A 306 13.69 17.12 -2.13
CA GLN A 306 14.89 17.39 -1.35
C GLN A 306 16.06 17.83 -2.23
N ASP A 307 16.35 17.07 -3.29
CA ASP A 307 17.56 17.25 -4.08
C ASP A 307 17.50 18.47 -5.02
N ASN A 308 16.31 18.90 -5.43
CA ASN A 308 16.09 20.16 -6.13
C ASN A 308 16.04 21.37 -5.18
N ASP A 309 16.25 21.18 -3.88
CA ASP A 309 16.11 22.25 -2.87
C ASP A 309 14.73 22.95 -2.90
N ARG A 310 13.68 22.18 -3.29
CA ARG A 310 12.33 22.67 -3.48
C ARG A 310 11.54 22.72 -2.18
N GLY A 311 11.85 21.83 -1.25
CA GLY A 311 11.13 21.71 0.01
C GLY A 311 11.99 21.16 1.14
N THR A 312 11.34 20.92 2.27
CA THR A 312 11.96 20.40 3.50
C THR A 312 11.40 19.02 3.80
N ILE A 313 12.28 18.07 4.08
CA ILE A 313 11.90 16.72 4.52
C ILE A 313 11.98 16.64 6.04
N VAL A 314 10.92 16.20 6.68
CA VAL A 314 10.77 16.16 8.16
C VAL A 314 10.42 14.75 8.61
N GLY A 315 11.02 14.30 9.68
CA GLY A 315 10.71 13.01 10.29
C GLY A 315 11.91 12.14 10.58
N ARG A 316 11.85 10.86 10.18
CA ARG A 316 12.91 9.87 10.34
C ARG A 316 13.33 9.32 9.00
N ARG A 317 14.53 8.73 8.94
CA ARG A 317 15.10 8.12 7.72
C ARG A 317 14.14 7.10 7.13
N SER A 318 13.91 7.18 5.82
CA SER A 318 13.02 6.30 5.08
C SER A 318 13.59 4.87 4.93
N PHE A 319 12.85 3.99 4.28
CA PHE A 319 13.16 2.56 4.16
C PHE A 319 14.43 2.29 3.33
N GLY A 320 14.61 2.96 2.21
CA GLY A 320 15.74 2.74 1.32
C GLY A 320 15.51 1.71 0.21
N LYS A 321 14.39 1.80 -0.51
CA LYS A 321 14.10 0.97 -1.69
C LYS A 321 14.31 1.77 -2.96
N GLY A 322 15.49 1.64 -3.57
CA GLY A 322 15.92 2.31 -4.81
C GLY A 322 15.83 1.45 -6.08
N LEU A 323 14.88 0.52 -6.14
CA LEU A 323 14.70 -0.47 -7.19
C LEU A 323 13.40 -0.24 -7.96
N VAL A 324 13.45 -0.41 -9.28
CA VAL A 324 12.29 -0.41 -10.17
C VAL A 324 11.94 -1.85 -10.51
N GLN A 325 10.69 -2.21 -10.32
CA GLN A 325 10.16 -3.53 -10.56
C GLN A 325 9.22 -3.55 -11.77
N ARG A 326 9.17 -4.68 -12.44
CA ARG A 326 8.19 -4.96 -13.51
C ARG A 326 7.53 -6.29 -13.23
N GLU A 327 6.23 -6.33 -13.46
CA GLU A 327 5.44 -7.54 -13.38
C GLU A 327 5.37 -8.23 -14.75
N MET A 328 5.49 -9.55 -14.74
CA MET A 328 5.43 -10.41 -15.91
C MET A 328 4.44 -11.56 -15.62
N PRO A 329 3.29 -11.62 -16.32
CA PRO A 329 2.38 -12.76 -16.22
C PRO A 329 3.04 -14.05 -16.70
N LEU A 330 2.78 -15.17 -16.02
CA LEU A 330 3.31 -16.49 -16.41
C LEU A 330 2.33 -17.30 -17.29
N GLY A 331 1.09 -16.85 -17.45
CA GLY A 331 0.11 -17.45 -18.36
C GLY A 331 -0.89 -18.39 -17.70
N ASP A 332 -0.63 -18.85 -16.48
CA ASP A 332 -1.51 -19.68 -15.64
C ASP A 332 -2.38 -18.85 -14.67
N GLY A 333 -2.21 -17.53 -14.68
CA GLY A 333 -2.83 -16.57 -13.77
C GLY A 333 -1.93 -16.13 -12.63
N SER A 334 -0.72 -16.67 -12.53
CA SER A 334 0.35 -16.17 -11.64
C SER A 334 1.24 -15.15 -12.34
N ALA A 335 2.10 -14.47 -11.59
CA ALA A 335 3.03 -13.49 -12.12
C ALA A 335 4.37 -13.51 -11.37
N VAL A 336 5.40 -12.98 -12.02
CA VAL A 336 6.69 -12.66 -11.40
C VAL A 336 6.86 -11.16 -11.38
N ARG A 337 7.13 -10.59 -10.21
CA ARG A 337 7.58 -9.21 -10.07
C ARG A 337 9.10 -9.21 -9.96
N LEU A 338 9.78 -8.65 -10.97
CA LEU A 338 11.23 -8.70 -11.09
C LEU A 338 11.83 -7.29 -11.02
N THR A 339 12.94 -7.15 -10.32
CA THR A 339 13.76 -5.94 -10.34
C THR A 339 14.46 -5.80 -11.70
N VAL A 340 14.16 -4.70 -12.41
CA VAL A 340 14.63 -4.46 -13.78
C VAL A 340 15.55 -3.25 -13.92
N ALA A 341 15.52 -2.32 -12.95
CA ALA A 341 16.36 -1.13 -12.94
C ALA A 341 16.61 -0.63 -11.52
N ARG A 342 17.61 0.24 -11.38
CA ARG A 342 17.83 1.07 -10.18
C ARG A 342 17.43 2.51 -10.49
N TYR A 343 16.92 3.23 -9.50
CA TYR A 343 16.67 4.65 -9.67
C TYR A 343 17.63 5.51 -8.83
N TYR A 344 17.80 6.73 -9.30
CA TYR A 344 18.69 7.75 -8.74
C TYR A 344 17.93 9.07 -8.62
N THR A 345 18.10 9.74 -7.51
CA THR A 345 17.52 11.06 -7.26
C THR A 345 18.24 12.16 -8.05
N PRO A 346 17.74 13.39 -8.09
CA PRO A 346 18.36 14.47 -8.85
C PRO A 346 19.84 14.76 -8.54
N SER A 347 20.28 14.55 -7.30
CA SER A 347 21.71 14.69 -6.93
C SER A 347 22.58 13.54 -7.46
N GLY A 348 21.99 12.53 -8.09
CA GLY A 348 22.69 11.34 -8.61
C GLY A 348 22.91 10.22 -7.58
N ARG A 349 22.43 10.38 -6.34
CA ARG A 349 22.56 9.34 -5.31
C ARG A 349 21.58 8.20 -5.53
N SER A 350 22.05 6.97 -5.27
CA SER A 350 21.17 5.83 -5.05
C SER A 350 20.78 5.77 -3.57
N ILE A 351 19.49 5.62 -3.30
CA ILE A 351 19.02 5.51 -1.93
C ILE A 351 18.86 4.05 -1.48
N GLN A 352 19.16 3.09 -2.39
CA GLN A 352 19.03 1.66 -2.09
C GLN A 352 19.91 1.26 -0.92
N LYS A 353 19.30 0.70 0.13
CA LYS A 353 20.05 0.10 1.23
C LYS A 353 20.67 -1.25 0.80
N PRO A 354 21.82 -1.66 1.38
CA PRO A 354 22.43 -2.96 1.10
C PRO A 354 21.47 -4.11 1.36
N TYR A 355 21.55 -5.18 0.55
CA TYR A 355 20.73 -6.40 0.67
C TYR A 355 21.54 -7.69 0.46
N GLU A 356 22.85 -7.65 0.80
CA GLU A 356 23.73 -8.81 0.71
C GLU A 356 23.43 -9.87 1.77
N ASP A 357 22.76 -9.49 2.86
CA ASP A 357 22.27 -10.35 3.92
C ASP A 357 20.98 -11.08 3.53
N LYS A 358 20.58 -12.06 4.37
CA LYS A 358 19.29 -12.77 4.21
C LYS A 358 18.13 -11.79 4.13
N ALA A 359 17.12 -12.12 3.31
CA ALA A 359 15.91 -11.31 3.12
C ALA A 359 15.22 -10.92 4.45
N GLU A 360 15.22 -11.83 5.43
CA GLU A 360 14.69 -11.58 6.77
C GLU A 360 15.37 -10.37 7.45
N ASN A 361 16.70 -10.30 7.43
CA ASN A 361 17.45 -9.18 7.99
C ASN A 361 17.19 -7.85 7.26
N TYR A 362 16.87 -7.93 5.99
CA TYR A 362 16.56 -6.75 5.16
C TYR A 362 15.23 -6.11 5.55
N PHE A 363 14.21 -6.92 5.83
CA PHE A 363 12.88 -6.41 6.21
C PHE A 363 12.79 -6.07 7.71
N ASN A 364 13.53 -6.76 8.57
CA ASN A 364 13.53 -6.53 10.02
C ASN A 364 14.49 -5.41 10.47
N GLU A 365 14.83 -4.47 9.56
CA GLU A 365 15.72 -3.35 9.89
C GLU A 365 15.12 -2.41 10.97
N PHE A 366 13.79 -2.40 11.13
CA PHE A 366 13.13 -1.59 12.15
C PHE A 366 13.67 -1.91 13.56
N GLU A 367 13.76 -3.19 13.92
CA GLU A 367 14.30 -3.62 15.22
C GLU A 367 15.76 -3.15 15.41
N LYS A 368 16.59 -3.30 14.37
CA LYS A 368 17.99 -2.83 14.41
C LYS A 368 18.10 -1.32 14.60
N ARG A 369 17.24 -0.53 13.92
CA ARG A 369 17.19 0.93 14.08
C ARG A 369 16.70 1.33 15.46
N PHE A 370 15.77 0.56 16.00
CA PHE A 370 15.27 0.73 17.35
C PHE A 370 16.37 0.47 18.39
N GLU A 371 17.00 -0.71 18.36
CA GLU A 371 18.07 -1.11 19.27
C GLU A 371 19.29 -0.19 19.21
N SER A 372 19.64 0.31 18.01
CA SER A 372 20.75 1.25 17.84
C SER A 372 20.46 2.66 18.35
N GLY A 373 19.19 2.97 18.67
CA GLY A 373 18.74 4.31 19.06
C GLY A 373 18.52 5.27 17.88
N GLU A 374 18.64 4.81 16.63
CA GLU A 374 18.46 5.66 15.44
C GLU A 374 17.07 6.32 15.38
N LEU A 375 16.04 5.66 15.90
CA LEU A 375 14.69 6.20 15.91
C LEU A 375 14.49 7.35 16.91
N TYR A 376 15.42 7.54 17.85
CA TYR A 376 15.34 8.54 18.91
C TYR A 376 16.38 9.66 18.78
N GLU A 377 17.55 9.35 18.19
CA GLU A 377 18.68 10.27 18.16
C GLU A 377 19.22 10.42 16.74
N LYS A 378 19.29 11.67 16.25
CA LYS A 378 19.78 11.99 14.91
C LYS A 378 21.20 11.47 14.63
N ASP A 379 22.06 11.55 15.61
CA ASP A 379 23.50 11.26 15.45
C ASP A 379 23.83 9.76 15.43
N LYS A 380 22.83 8.91 15.68
CA LYS A 380 22.94 7.45 15.58
C LYS A 380 22.89 6.93 14.14
N THR A 381 22.43 7.73 13.20
CA THR A 381 22.44 7.38 11.76
C THR A 381 23.86 7.49 11.22
N LYS A 382 24.55 6.32 11.09
CA LYS A 382 25.92 6.26 10.56
C LYS A 382 25.90 6.13 9.05
N ILE A 383 26.60 7.04 8.35
CA ILE A 383 26.70 7.04 6.89
C ILE A 383 28.16 7.22 6.49
N ALA A 384 28.61 6.39 5.54
CA ALA A 384 29.97 6.50 5.01
C ALA A 384 30.16 7.82 4.24
N ASP A 385 31.32 8.41 4.33
CA ASP A 385 31.66 9.68 3.64
C ASP A 385 31.57 9.56 2.11
N SER A 386 31.81 8.38 1.57
CA SER A 386 31.66 8.06 0.14
C SER A 386 30.22 8.16 -0.36
N LEU A 387 29.24 8.23 0.52
CA LEU A 387 27.81 8.31 0.20
C LEU A 387 27.25 9.73 0.38
N LYS A 388 28.13 10.74 0.53
CA LYS A 388 27.76 12.17 0.55
C LYS A 388 27.61 12.73 -0.85
N PHE A 389 26.48 13.37 -1.11
CA PHE A 389 26.15 14.05 -2.36
C PHE A 389 25.77 15.50 -2.07
N LYS A 390 25.66 16.31 -3.12
CA LYS A 390 25.27 17.71 -3.02
C LYS A 390 23.99 17.96 -3.82
N THR A 391 23.07 18.68 -3.21
CA THR A 391 21.92 19.23 -3.92
C THR A 391 22.34 20.36 -4.87
N LYS A 392 21.41 20.85 -5.68
CA LYS A 392 21.62 21.96 -6.61
C LYS A 392 22.17 23.23 -5.92
N LYS A 393 21.77 23.51 -4.67
CA LYS A 393 22.24 24.64 -3.85
C LYS A 393 23.40 24.28 -2.91
N GLY A 394 23.99 23.10 -3.05
CA GLY A 394 25.16 22.67 -2.27
C GLY A 394 24.86 22.08 -0.89
N ARG A 395 23.59 21.85 -0.52
CA ARG A 395 23.20 21.16 0.70
C ARG A 395 23.68 19.70 0.65
N THR A 396 24.17 19.18 1.75
CA THR A 396 24.61 17.77 1.82
C THR A 396 23.41 16.85 1.99
N VAL A 397 23.35 15.84 1.13
CA VAL A 397 22.38 14.73 1.19
C VAL A 397 23.13 13.39 1.10
N TYR A 398 22.48 12.30 1.46
CA TYR A 398 23.16 11.02 1.64
C TYR A 398 22.46 9.91 0.84
N GLY A 399 23.26 8.99 0.30
CA GLY A 399 22.82 7.80 -0.40
C GLY A 399 22.96 6.53 0.43
N GLY A 400 22.62 5.38 -0.17
CA GLY A 400 22.90 4.05 0.37
C GLY A 400 22.00 3.56 1.52
N GLY A 401 20.93 4.27 1.87
CA GLY A 401 20.09 3.84 2.99
C GLY A 401 18.82 4.64 3.21
N GLY A 402 18.15 5.05 2.14
CA GLY A 402 16.90 5.84 2.18
C GLY A 402 17.14 7.35 2.15
N ILE A 403 16.06 8.09 2.31
CA ILE A 403 16.04 9.54 2.40
C ILE A 403 16.23 9.95 3.87
N ILE A 404 17.29 10.69 4.16
CA ILE A 404 17.53 11.26 5.49
C ILE A 404 16.80 12.59 5.56
N PRO A 405 15.97 12.84 6.59
CA PRO A 405 15.24 14.08 6.71
C PRO A 405 16.16 15.25 7.00
N ASP A 406 15.78 16.44 6.53
CA ASP A 406 16.46 17.70 6.87
C ASP A 406 16.27 18.04 8.34
N ILE A 407 15.09 17.66 8.87
CA ILE A 407 14.71 17.86 10.25
C ILE A 407 14.28 16.54 10.85
N PHE A 408 15.09 16.08 11.75
CA PHE A 408 14.80 14.89 12.52
C PHE A 408 13.71 15.16 13.55
N VAL A 409 12.74 14.23 13.61
CA VAL A 409 11.72 14.16 14.67
C VAL A 409 11.77 12.75 15.23
N PRO A 410 12.07 12.57 16.52
CA PRO A 410 12.20 11.24 17.12
C PRO A 410 10.89 10.47 17.09
N PHE A 411 10.97 9.16 17.30
CA PHE A 411 9.80 8.32 17.52
C PHE A 411 9.04 8.81 18.76
N GLU A 412 7.70 8.80 18.67
CA GLU A 412 6.85 9.31 19.73
C GLU A 412 6.84 8.40 20.97
N GLY A 413 6.98 9.02 22.14
CA GLY A 413 6.99 8.35 23.43
C GLY A 413 8.37 8.32 24.08
N LYS A 414 8.39 8.01 25.36
CA LYS A 414 9.63 7.73 26.08
C LYS A 414 10.11 6.32 25.71
N HIS A 415 11.41 6.12 25.83
CA HIS A 415 11.98 4.78 25.69
C HIS A 415 11.25 3.80 26.63
N GLY A 416 10.71 2.69 26.05
CA GLY A 416 9.85 1.73 26.74
C GLY A 416 8.33 1.93 26.56
N GLU A 417 7.88 3.01 25.89
CA GLU A 417 6.47 3.29 25.60
C GLU A 417 6.07 3.00 24.13
N GLU A 418 6.99 2.50 23.33
CA GLU A 418 6.84 2.30 21.88
C GLU A 418 5.72 1.34 21.57
N MET A 419 5.67 0.22 22.31
CA MET A 419 4.64 -0.79 22.12
C MET A 419 3.25 -0.21 22.39
N THR A 420 3.12 0.69 23.35
CA THR A 420 1.87 1.41 23.63
C THR A 420 1.48 2.31 22.45
N THR A 421 2.43 3.06 21.90
CA THR A 421 2.17 3.93 20.75
C THR A 421 1.76 3.11 19.52
N LEU A 422 2.49 2.04 19.21
CA LEU A 422 2.15 1.13 18.10
C LEU A 422 0.78 0.49 18.29
N MET A 423 0.44 0.06 19.51
CA MET A 423 -0.86 -0.51 19.83
C MET A 423 -1.98 0.51 19.65
N LEU A 424 -1.81 1.77 20.11
CA LEU A 424 -2.81 2.83 19.94
C LEU A 424 -3.05 3.19 18.47
N GLN A 425 -2.03 3.04 17.62
CA GLN A 425 -2.11 3.26 16.17
C GLN A 425 -2.57 2.02 15.39
N SER A 426 -2.78 0.90 16.06
CA SER A 426 -3.22 -0.36 15.47
C SER A 426 -4.74 -0.56 15.51
N GLY A 427 -5.23 -1.65 14.95
CA GLY A 427 -6.65 -2.01 14.93
C GLY A 427 -7.30 -2.29 16.29
N PHE A 428 -6.55 -2.33 17.40
CA PHE A 428 -7.11 -2.59 18.74
C PHE A 428 -8.08 -1.50 19.19
N VAL A 429 -7.73 -0.23 18.98
CA VAL A 429 -8.61 0.90 19.32
C VAL A 429 -9.89 0.85 18.48
N ASN A 430 -9.76 0.58 17.20
CA ASN A 430 -10.86 0.54 16.25
C ASN A 430 -11.90 -0.52 16.63
N TYR A 431 -11.44 -1.72 16.97
CA TYR A 431 -12.32 -2.83 17.38
C TYR A 431 -13.00 -2.54 18.72
N PHE A 432 -12.25 -2.05 19.71
CA PHE A 432 -12.81 -1.63 21.00
C PHE A 432 -13.91 -0.58 20.86
N VAL A 433 -13.66 0.47 20.07
CA VAL A 433 -14.63 1.55 19.84
C VAL A 433 -15.88 1.04 19.13
N PHE A 434 -15.70 0.17 18.11
CA PHE A 434 -16.83 -0.50 17.47
C PHE A 434 -17.71 -1.21 18.50
N GLU A 435 -17.10 -1.96 19.41
CA GLU A 435 -17.81 -2.67 20.48
C GLU A 435 -18.60 -1.74 21.40
N GLN A 436 -18.00 -0.61 21.81
CA GLN A 436 -18.68 0.39 22.66
C GLN A 436 -19.85 1.05 21.93
N ILE A 437 -19.66 1.44 20.69
CA ILE A 437 -20.72 2.00 19.84
C ILE A 437 -21.83 0.99 19.64
N ASP A 438 -21.53 -0.27 19.33
CA ASP A 438 -22.53 -1.30 19.07
C ASP A 438 -23.40 -1.62 20.29
N LYS A 439 -22.82 -1.60 21.48
CA LYS A 439 -23.56 -1.75 22.75
C LYS A 439 -24.55 -0.61 22.99
N ASN A 440 -24.23 0.61 22.61
CA ASN A 440 -24.98 1.83 22.93
C ASN A 440 -25.22 2.72 21.70
N ARG A 441 -25.47 2.14 20.53
CA ARG A 441 -25.56 2.86 19.25
C ARG A 441 -26.55 4.01 19.27
N ASN A 442 -27.75 3.79 19.83
CA ASN A 442 -28.79 4.80 19.92
C ASN A 442 -28.38 6.01 20.77
N LYS A 443 -27.46 5.85 21.72
CA LYS A 443 -26.88 6.95 22.52
C LYS A 443 -25.88 7.72 21.66
N PHE A 444 -24.85 7.05 21.15
CA PHE A 444 -23.72 7.70 20.47
C PHE A 444 -24.10 8.35 19.13
N THR A 445 -25.04 7.79 18.37
CA THR A 445 -25.49 8.38 17.10
C THR A 445 -26.24 9.70 17.24
N LYS A 446 -26.65 10.06 18.45
CA LYS A 446 -27.35 11.34 18.74
C LYS A 446 -26.42 12.39 19.33
N MET A 447 -25.18 12.02 19.66
CA MET A 447 -24.22 12.90 20.32
C MET A 447 -23.37 13.64 19.26
N SER A 448 -23.05 14.89 19.57
CA SER A 448 -22.02 15.67 18.87
C SER A 448 -20.61 15.18 19.25
N ILE A 449 -19.60 15.60 18.50
CA ILE A 449 -18.18 15.28 18.76
C ILE A 449 -17.77 15.72 20.17
N ASP A 450 -18.19 16.93 20.61
CA ASP A 450 -17.86 17.46 21.93
C ASP A 450 -18.58 16.72 23.05
N GLU A 451 -19.82 16.29 22.84
CA GLU A 451 -20.55 15.45 23.79
C GLU A 451 -19.90 14.07 23.94
N ILE A 452 -19.44 13.46 22.85
CA ILE A 452 -18.69 12.21 22.91
C ILE A 452 -17.39 12.41 23.70
N LYS A 453 -16.63 13.48 23.43
CA LYS A 453 -15.43 13.81 24.20
C LYS A 453 -15.77 13.91 25.70
N LYS A 454 -16.78 14.67 26.05
CA LYS A 454 -17.21 14.83 27.44
C LYS A 454 -17.57 13.50 28.10
N GLU A 455 -18.34 12.65 27.42
CA GLU A 455 -18.71 11.31 27.89
C GLU A 455 -17.48 10.43 28.15
N LEU A 456 -16.50 10.44 27.23
CA LEU A 456 -15.29 9.61 27.34
C LEU A 456 -14.35 10.05 28.47
N TYR A 457 -14.31 11.38 28.76
CA TYR A 457 -13.40 11.95 29.74
C TYR A 457 -14.04 12.20 31.11
N GLN A 458 -15.39 12.07 31.24
CA GLN A 458 -16.11 12.36 32.48
C GLN A 458 -15.72 11.43 33.63
N ASN A 459 -15.36 10.18 33.31
CA ASN A 459 -14.93 9.16 34.27
C ASN A 459 -13.98 8.14 33.59
N ASP A 460 -13.34 7.29 34.39
CA ASP A 460 -12.37 6.33 33.92
C ASP A 460 -12.96 5.06 33.30
N ASN A 461 -14.28 5.00 33.09
CA ASN A 461 -14.96 3.78 32.63
C ASN A 461 -14.44 3.30 31.29
N TYR A 462 -14.31 4.19 30.31
CA TYR A 462 -13.83 3.82 28.96
C TYR A 462 -12.34 3.49 28.96
N PHE A 463 -11.55 4.23 29.71
CA PHE A 463 -10.13 3.94 29.88
C PHE A 463 -9.89 2.58 30.54
N ASN A 464 -10.59 2.30 31.64
CA ASN A 464 -10.50 1.01 32.35
C ASN A 464 -11.04 -0.15 31.50
N ALA A 465 -12.12 0.08 30.74
CA ALA A 465 -12.65 -0.91 29.79
C ALA A 465 -11.65 -1.21 28.68
N PHE A 466 -10.93 -0.20 28.16
CA PHE A 466 -9.90 -0.39 27.17
C PHE A 466 -8.69 -1.14 27.73
N LYS A 467 -8.22 -0.81 28.95
CA LYS A 467 -7.18 -1.59 29.64
C LYS A 467 -7.54 -3.07 29.75
N LYS A 468 -8.79 -3.36 30.14
CA LYS A 468 -9.28 -4.75 30.21
C LYS A 468 -9.31 -5.40 28.82
N HIS A 469 -9.75 -4.68 27.78
CA HIS A 469 -9.77 -5.19 26.41
C HIS A 469 -8.38 -5.58 25.93
N ILE A 470 -7.37 -4.75 26.14
CA ILE A 470 -5.97 -5.02 25.81
C ILE A 470 -5.44 -6.23 26.58
N ALA A 471 -5.67 -6.30 27.90
CA ALA A 471 -5.25 -7.43 28.73
C ALA A 471 -5.88 -8.76 28.29
N THR A 472 -7.16 -8.77 27.90
CA THR A 472 -7.82 -9.98 27.38
C THR A 472 -7.31 -10.41 26.00
N SER A 473 -6.66 -9.50 25.26
CA SER A 473 -5.98 -9.81 24.00
C SER A 473 -4.55 -10.33 24.20
N GLY A 474 -4.11 -10.55 25.45
CA GLY A 474 -2.78 -11.09 25.79
C GLY A 474 -1.68 -10.04 25.86
N LEU A 475 -1.99 -8.74 25.73
CA LEU A 475 -1.01 -7.66 25.81
C LEU A 475 -0.97 -7.06 27.22
N MET A 476 0.20 -7.11 27.86
CA MET A 476 0.45 -6.48 29.15
C MET A 476 1.15 -5.14 28.97
N LEU A 477 0.36 -4.07 28.85
CA LEU A 477 0.86 -2.70 28.68
C LEU A 477 0.44 -1.80 29.85
N ASN A 478 1.38 -1.00 30.34
CA ASN A 478 1.08 0.03 31.33
C ASN A 478 0.59 1.29 30.63
N LEU A 479 -0.73 1.48 30.59
CA LEU A 479 -1.39 2.64 29.94
C LEU A 479 -1.60 3.83 30.89
N ASP A 480 -1.34 3.69 32.20
CA ASP A 480 -1.71 4.72 33.19
C ASP A 480 -0.97 6.03 32.95
N ASN A 481 0.30 5.96 32.54
CA ASN A 481 1.11 7.14 32.19
C ASN A 481 0.70 7.80 30.87
N GLN A 482 -0.12 7.14 30.04
CA GLN A 482 -0.57 7.60 28.73
C GLN A 482 -2.08 7.70 28.63
N LYS A 483 -2.78 7.90 29.75
CA LYS A 483 -4.23 7.95 29.82
C LYS A 483 -4.83 8.99 28.86
N GLU A 484 -4.32 10.23 28.90
CA GLU A 484 -4.80 11.30 28.02
C GLU A 484 -4.62 10.96 26.54
N LYS A 485 -3.43 10.45 26.17
CA LYS A 485 -3.15 10.00 24.81
C LYS A 485 -4.08 8.86 24.40
N THR A 486 -4.28 7.88 25.27
CA THR A 486 -5.20 6.74 25.03
C THR A 486 -6.63 7.21 24.79
N LEU A 487 -7.14 8.09 25.64
CA LEU A 487 -8.50 8.66 25.49
C LEU A 487 -8.62 9.51 24.22
N HIS A 488 -7.56 10.20 23.82
CA HIS A 488 -7.54 10.95 22.57
C HIS A 488 -7.70 10.04 21.34
N TYR A 489 -6.95 8.92 21.28
CA TYR A 489 -7.11 7.94 20.20
C TYR A 489 -8.49 7.28 20.21
N ILE A 490 -9.02 6.94 21.38
CA ILE A 490 -10.38 6.41 21.52
C ILE A 490 -11.40 7.44 21.00
N HIS A 491 -11.29 8.71 21.40
CA HIS A 491 -12.18 9.77 20.94
C HIS A 491 -12.09 9.97 19.42
N ALA A 492 -10.89 10.03 18.86
CA ALA A 492 -10.69 10.15 17.43
C ALA A 492 -11.35 9.00 16.67
N GLU A 493 -11.23 7.76 17.17
CA GLU A 493 -11.85 6.60 16.54
C GLU A 493 -13.38 6.59 16.66
N PHE A 494 -13.96 7.08 17.78
CA PHE A 494 -15.41 7.31 17.84
C PHE A 494 -15.87 8.26 16.73
N VAL A 495 -15.11 9.33 16.50
CA VAL A 495 -15.40 10.30 15.42
C VAL A 495 -15.24 9.64 14.04
N HIS A 496 -14.24 8.81 13.84
CA HIS A 496 -14.03 8.05 12.59
C HIS A 496 -15.23 7.16 12.23
N GLN A 497 -15.76 6.42 13.22
CA GLN A 497 -16.84 5.46 12.97
C GLN A 497 -18.23 6.12 12.89
N LEU A 498 -18.44 7.26 13.56
CA LEU A 498 -19.75 7.93 13.65
C LEU A 498 -19.91 9.13 12.69
N PHE A 499 -18.81 9.77 12.30
CA PHE A 499 -18.78 10.96 11.47
C PHE A 499 -17.96 10.75 10.19
N ASP A 500 -17.27 11.78 9.72
CA ASP A 500 -16.47 11.71 8.51
C ASP A 500 -14.95 11.63 8.79
N GLU A 501 -14.21 11.21 7.77
CA GLU A 501 -12.76 11.01 7.82
C GLU A 501 -12.01 12.33 8.05
N LYS A 502 -12.53 13.45 7.53
CA LYS A 502 -11.92 14.77 7.73
C LYS A 502 -11.92 15.19 9.19
N GLN A 503 -13.04 15.00 9.90
CA GLN A 503 -13.15 15.31 11.33
C GLN A 503 -12.25 14.40 12.18
N TYR A 504 -12.13 13.13 11.82
CA TYR A 504 -11.17 12.20 12.41
C TYR A 504 -9.74 12.71 12.30
N TYR A 505 -9.29 13.04 11.08
CA TYR A 505 -7.94 13.56 10.87
C TYR A 505 -7.72 14.91 11.56
N GLN A 506 -8.72 15.80 11.59
CA GLN A 506 -8.62 17.06 12.31
C GLN A 506 -8.36 16.88 13.81
N LEU A 507 -8.85 15.79 14.41
CA LEU A 507 -8.54 15.45 15.80
C LEU A 507 -7.13 14.89 15.93
N LEU A 508 -6.76 13.90 15.13
CA LEU A 508 -5.44 13.28 15.21
C LEU A 508 -4.32 14.28 14.98
N LEU A 509 -4.45 15.16 13.99
CA LEU A 509 -3.43 16.12 13.61
C LEU A 509 -3.15 17.18 14.68
N LYS A 510 -4.04 17.42 15.63
CA LYS A 510 -3.81 18.35 16.75
C LYS A 510 -2.68 17.89 17.66
N GLU A 511 -2.57 16.59 17.88
CA GLU A 511 -1.57 15.99 18.78
C GLU A 511 -0.36 15.43 18.01
N ASP A 512 -0.32 15.58 16.67
CA ASP A 512 0.76 15.05 15.85
C ASP A 512 2.06 15.84 16.07
N VAL A 513 3.02 15.21 16.73
CA VAL A 513 4.32 15.82 17.10
C VAL A 513 5.11 16.30 15.87
N MET A 514 5.08 15.52 14.78
CA MET A 514 5.82 15.84 13.56
C MET A 514 5.19 17.03 12.84
N LEU A 515 3.86 17.04 12.74
CA LEU A 515 3.13 18.17 12.18
C LEU A 515 3.31 19.43 13.02
N ASN A 516 3.18 19.33 14.35
CA ASN A 516 3.36 20.45 15.26
C ASN A 516 4.78 21.03 15.17
N LYS A 517 5.81 20.20 14.96
CA LYS A 517 7.18 20.65 14.70
C LYS A 517 7.30 21.45 13.40
N VAL A 518 6.52 21.13 12.37
CA VAL A 518 6.46 21.90 11.12
C VAL A 518 5.74 23.22 11.33
N LEU A 519 4.59 23.21 12.01
CA LEU A 519 3.74 24.40 12.20
C LEU A 519 4.33 25.44 13.17
N SER A 520 5.26 25.04 14.06
CA SER A 520 5.95 25.93 15.01
C SER A 520 7.13 26.70 14.43
N ARG A 521 7.38 26.60 13.13
CA ARG A 521 8.46 27.26 12.35
C ARG A 521 7.94 28.45 11.61
#